data_3d736b149f17bf524a096d3a85866077
#
_entry.id   3d736b149f17bf524a096d3a85866077
#
_cell.length_a   1.000
_cell.length_b   1.000
_cell.length_c   1.000
_cell.angle_alpha   90.00
_cell.angle_beta   90.00
_cell.angle_gamma   90.00
#
_symmetry.space_group_name_H-M   'P 1'
#
loop_
_entity.id
_entity.type
_entity.pdbx_description
1 polymer ?
#
loop_
_entity_poly.entity_id
_entity_poly.type
_entity_poly.pdbx_seq_one_letter_code
_entity_poly.pdbx_strand_id
1 'polypeptide(L)'
;MIDWRDSWMGTDYDQLKAALKEPSLNAKLFSSQFGLEAKKHRILTNGRASRYPYPENLRSRQYNIYLNSGYTDDMMDFETGPVVGAKNAVRQLKMLEQIVISHLRSDERLWPLSMAPGPTYQHDLEYLQTAFTKKWDQGTHDYLGKKYGIVQEILGDVHVNFSLDGELINEIYHRFYADRYPNRIDFQNHLYFKLAQKFYLYQWLFTYLYGASPVSEDMPHSIPEDLELPVRSLRCSDYGDDNFTNEQVTYTSYDQHFAELKHFMDNGTYYSMKEFFGPVRLRRHNHDMHDIDGALHKGIDYLEFRNFDLDPLSRTGISDDTINFLELMLLNSILSPFPDNLAERFMVFTG
;
A
#
# COMPACT_ATOMS: atom_id res chain seq x y z
N MET A 1 -3.48 24.30 17.82
CA MET A 1 -3.93 23.46 16.69
C MET A 1 -3.68 24.31 15.43
N ILE A 2 -2.66 23.96 14.66
CA ILE A 2 -2.41 24.64 13.37
C ILE A 2 -3.43 24.02 12.41
N ASP A 3 -4.33 24.84 11.87
CA ASP A 3 -5.24 24.38 10.80
C ASP A 3 -4.37 23.86 9.65
N TRP A 4 -4.59 22.62 9.22
CA TRP A 4 -3.84 21.99 8.13
C TRP A 4 -3.85 22.81 6.82
N ARG A 5 -4.90 23.65 6.63
CA ARG A 5 -4.97 24.62 5.53
C ARG A 5 -3.91 25.69 5.68
N ASP A 6 -3.67 26.12 6.93
CA ASP A 6 -2.72 27.21 7.23
C ASP A 6 -1.27 26.75 7.10
N SER A 7 -0.97 25.45 7.27
CA SER A 7 0.39 24.94 7.19
C SER A 7 1.04 25.06 5.80
N TRP A 8 0.21 25.06 4.75
CA TRP A 8 0.66 25.25 3.36
C TRP A 8 0.22 26.58 2.76
N MET A 9 -0.63 27.36 3.43
CA MET A 9 -0.98 28.73 3.02
C MET A 9 0.24 29.65 3.13
N GLY A 10 0.38 30.53 2.15
CA GLY A 10 1.53 31.44 2.06
C GLY A 10 2.83 30.77 1.64
N THR A 11 2.80 29.51 1.17
CA THR A 11 3.95 28.90 0.48
C THR A 11 4.13 29.57 -0.87
N ASP A 12 5.30 30.14 -1.09
CA ASP A 12 5.69 30.62 -2.41
C ASP A 12 6.12 29.44 -3.28
N TYR A 13 5.15 28.83 -3.97
CA TYR A 13 5.40 27.68 -4.84
C TYR A 13 6.30 27.99 -6.01
N ASP A 14 6.37 29.25 -6.45
CA ASP A 14 7.26 29.65 -7.56
C ASP A 14 8.71 29.71 -7.09
N GLN A 15 8.97 30.20 -5.88
CA GLN A 15 10.31 30.11 -5.27
C GLN A 15 10.71 28.66 -5.00
N LEU A 16 9.81 27.82 -4.48
CA LEU A 16 10.07 26.39 -4.27
C LEU A 16 10.42 25.68 -5.59
N LYS A 17 9.63 25.93 -6.64
CA LYS A 17 9.90 25.39 -8.00
C LYS A 17 11.25 25.88 -8.56
N ALA A 18 11.59 27.14 -8.33
CA ALA A 18 12.88 27.68 -8.77
C ALA A 18 14.04 27.00 -8.05
N ALA A 19 13.93 26.82 -6.73
CA ALA A 19 14.98 26.12 -5.95
C ALA A 19 15.14 24.66 -6.36
N LEU A 20 14.06 23.93 -6.63
CA LEU A 20 14.11 22.53 -7.05
C LEU A 20 14.66 22.34 -8.49
N LYS A 21 14.82 23.43 -9.26
CA LYS A 21 15.56 23.41 -10.54
C LYS A 21 17.08 23.54 -10.37
N GLU A 22 17.55 23.92 -9.20
CA GLU A 22 19.00 23.93 -8.91
C GLU A 22 19.58 22.52 -9.07
N PRO A 23 20.72 22.32 -9.76
CA PRO A 23 21.22 20.98 -10.09
C PRO A 23 21.34 20.03 -8.89
N SER A 24 21.76 20.54 -7.73
CA SER A 24 21.92 19.75 -6.50
C SER A 24 20.59 19.25 -5.92
N LEU A 25 19.54 20.07 -5.94
CA LEU A 25 18.22 19.69 -5.46
C LEU A 25 17.44 18.90 -6.49
N ASN A 26 17.61 19.22 -7.78
CA ASN A 26 16.99 18.47 -8.87
C ASN A 26 17.44 17.00 -8.89
N ALA A 27 18.72 16.72 -8.68
CA ALA A 27 19.21 15.36 -8.58
C ALA A 27 18.59 14.60 -7.41
N LYS A 28 18.37 15.24 -6.26
CA LYS A 28 17.73 14.65 -5.08
C LYS A 28 16.23 14.45 -5.25
N LEU A 29 15.57 15.32 -6.02
CA LEU A 29 14.16 15.21 -6.34
C LEU A 29 13.81 13.87 -7.01
N PHE A 30 14.71 13.35 -7.86
CA PHE A 30 14.58 12.08 -8.56
C PHE A 30 15.40 10.94 -7.90
N SER A 31 15.75 11.10 -6.61
CA SER A 31 16.45 10.07 -5.81
C SER A 31 15.51 9.39 -4.81
N SER A 32 14.20 9.42 -5.08
CA SER A 32 13.21 8.72 -4.28
C SER A 32 13.52 7.22 -4.19
N GLN A 33 13.24 6.63 -3.02
CA GLN A 33 13.42 5.20 -2.81
C GLN A 33 12.08 4.49 -2.90
N PHE A 34 12.11 3.30 -3.48
CA PHE A 34 10.95 2.41 -3.61
C PHE A 34 11.25 1.04 -3.04
N GLY A 35 10.30 0.52 -2.26
CA GLY A 35 10.17 -0.88 -1.92
C GLY A 35 8.88 -1.43 -2.52
N LEU A 36 8.87 -2.69 -2.94
CA LEU A 36 7.68 -3.33 -3.48
C LEU A 36 7.33 -4.55 -2.65
N GLU A 37 6.04 -4.69 -2.37
CA GLU A 37 5.45 -5.89 -1.82
C GLU A 37 4.45 -6.42 -2.86
N ALA A 38 4.57 -7.69 -3.24
CA ALA A 38 3.65 -8.31 -4.18
C ALA A 38 3.14 -9.63 -3.64
N LYS A 39 1.82 -9.82 -3.62
CA LYS A 39 1.17 -11.05 -3.20
C LYS A 39 0.62 -11.80 -4.39
N LYS A 40 1.07 -13.03 -4.59
CA LYS A 40 0.66 -13.87 -5.73
C LYS A 40 0.37 -15.28 -5.28
N HIS A 41 -0.68 -15.88 -5.85
CA HIS A 41 -0.95 -17.29 -5.65
C HIS A 41 -0.03 -18.18 -6.47
N ARG A 42 0.27 -19.36 -5.95
CA ARG A 42 0.77 -20.48 -6.72
C ARG A 42 -0.41 -21.28 -7.25
N ILE A 43 -0.42 -21.53 -8.55
CA ILE A 43 -1.46 -22.31 -9.22
C ILE A 43 -0.86 -23.49 -9.94
N LEU A 44 -1.69 -24.49 -10.20
CA LEU A 44 -1.39 -25.57 -11.11
C LEU A 44 -1.68 -25.14 -12.56
N THR A 45 -1.12 -25.87 -13.54
CA THR A 45 -1.33 -25.61 -14.96
C THR A 45 -2.80 -25.70 -15.42
N ASN A 46 -3.68 -26.27 -14.58
CA ASN A 46 -5.13 -26.30 -14.81
C ASN A 46 -5.89 -25.10 -14.23
N GLY A 47 -5.16 -24.10 -13.70
CA GLY A 47 -5.73 -22.86 -13.15
C GLY A 47 -6.20 -22.93 -11.68
N ARG A 48 -6.13 -24.09 -11.03
CA ARG A 48 -6.51 -24.22 -9.61
C ARG A 48 -5.37 -23.82 -8.70
N ALA A 49 -5.71 -23.32 -7.50
CA ALA A 49 -4.73 -23.08 -6.44
C ALA A 49 -3.87 -24.32 -6.15
N SER A 50 -2.58 -24.13 -5.97
CA SER A 50 -1.65 -25.21 -5.67
C SER A 50 -1.84 -25.69 -4.23
N ARG A 51 -2.03 -26.99 -4.04
CA ARG A 51 -2.07 -27.63 -2.72
C ARG A 51 -0.71 -28.19 -2.30
N TYR A 52 0.34 -27.94 -3.07
CA TYR A 52 1.67 -28.33 -2.67
C TYR A 52 2.14 -27.44 -1.50
N PRO A 53 2.89 -28.02 -0.53
CA PRO A 53 3.42 -27.24 0.57
C PRO A 53 4.34 -26.13 0.05
N TYR A 54 4.59 -25.13 0.89
CA TYR A 54 5.58 -24.09 0.62
C TYR A 54 6.94 -24.71 0.24
N PRO A 55 7.63 -24.24 -0.80
CA PRO A 55 8.87 -24.85 -1.26
C PRO A 55 9.96 -24.83 -0.18
N GLU A 56 10.33 -26.00 0.35
CA GLU A 56 11.27 -26.16 1.47
C GLU A 56 12.62 -25.48 1.22
N ASN A 57 13.09 -25.49 -0.03
CA ASN A 57 14.36 -24.90 -0.43
C ASN A 57 14.39 -23.37 -0.34
N LEU A 58 13.25 -22.70 -0.21
CA LEU A 58 13.16 -21.25 0.03
C LEU A 58 13.36 -20.90 1.51
N ARG A 59 13.66 -21.88 2.37
CA ARG A 59 13.85 -21.76 3.82
C ARG A 59 12.55 -21.42 4.56
N SER A 60 12.67 -20.82 5.74
CA SER A 60 11.52 -20.55 6.57
C SER A 60 10.72 -19.35 6.03
N ARG A 61 9.46 -19.58 5.69
CA ARG A 61 8.51 -18.55 5.28
C ARG A 61 8.21 -17.49 6.36
N GLN A 62 8.55 -17.75 7.62
CA GLN A 62 8.28 -16.85 8.74
C GLN A 62 9.44 -15.96 9.12
N TYR A 63 10.65 -16.27 8.63
CA TYR A 63 11.88 -15.57 8.99
C TYR A 63 12.63 -15.04 7.77
N ASN A 64 12.14 -15.29 6.57
CA ASN A 64 12.69 -14.73 5.36
C ASN A 64 12.10 -13.33 5.17
N ILE A 65 12.96 -12.33 5.18
CA ILE A 65 12.52 -10.91 5.05
C ILE A 65 12.14 -10.53 3.61
N TYR A 66 12.36 -11.40 2.64
CA TYR A 66 12.08 -11.16 1.23
C TYR A 66 10.98 -12.06 0.65
N LEU A 67 10.75 -13.21 1.26
CA LEU A 67 9.84 -14.24 0.77
C LEU A 67 9.06 -14.82 1.94
N ASN A 68 7.82 -14.42 2.09
CA ASN A 68 6.90 -14.94 3.08
C ASN A 68 5.78 -15.76 2.42
N SER A 69 4.95 -16.40 3.23
CA SER A 69 3.65 -16.88 2.78
C SER A 69 2.57 -15.87 3.19
N GLY A 70 1.60 -15.66 2.31
CA GLY A 70 0.42 -14.90 2.63
C GLY A 70 -0.55 -15.66 3.56
N TYR A 71 -1.83 -15.33 3.45
CA TYR A 71 -2.88 -15.93 4.29
C TYR A 71 -3.03 -17.44 4.05
N THR A 72 -2.87 -17.91 2.83
CA THR A 72 -2.93 -19.33 2.47
C THR A 72 -1.56 -19.86 2.05
N ASP A 73 -1.37 -21.19 2.16
CA ASP A 73 -0.10 -21.86 1.83
C ASP A 73 0.32 -21.69 0.35
N ASP A 74 -0.64 -21.47 -0.53
CA ASP A 74 -0.38 -21.21 -1.95
C ASP A 74 0.00 -19.75 -2.23
N MET A 75 -0.22 -18.82 -1.29
CA MET A 75 0.18 -17.42 -1.47
C MET A 75 1.66 -17.22 -1.15
N MET A 76 2.31 -16.46 -2.02
CA MET A 76 3.68 -16.00 -1.88
C MET A 76 3.69 -14.49 -1.73
N ASP A 77 4.29 -14.00 -0.65
CA ASP A 77 4.56 -12.59 -0.42
C ASP A 77 6.01 -12.30 -0.78
N PHE A 78 6.19 -11.41 -1.75
CA PHE A 78 7.49 -10.94 -2.22
C PHE A 78 7.73 -9.55 -1.66
N GLU A 79 8.78 -9.36 -0.87
CA GLU A 79 9.14 -8.07 -0.29
C GLU A 79 10.53 -7.65 -0.76
N THR A 80 10.65 -6.50 -1.43
CA THR A 80 11.95 -5.94 -1.81
C THR A 80 12.47 -5.00 -0.74
N GLY A 81 13.80 -4.83 -0.67
CA GLY A 81 14.37 -3.72 0.09
C GLY A 81 14.13 -2.37 -0.62
N PRO A 82 14.25 -1.24 0.13
CA PRO A 82 14.18 0.08 -0.48
C PRO A 82 15.39 0.33 -1.37
N VAL A 83 15.15 0.80 -2.60
CA VAL A 83 16.17 1.17 -3.59
C VAL A 83 15.78 2.42 -4.34
N VAL A 84 16.79 3.17 -4.81
CA VAL A 84 16.55 4.37 -5.61
C VAL A 84 16.02 4.00 -6.99
N GLY A 85 14.88 4.60 -7.33
CA GLY A 85 14.25 4.56 -8.65
C GLY A 85 13.43 3.31 -8.93
N ALA A 86 12.31 3.52 -9.63
CA ALA A 86 11.31 2.51 -10.00
C ALA A 86 11.90 1.27 -10.67
N LYS A 87 12.77 1.49 -11.65
CA LYS A 87 13.39 0.40 -12.42
C LYS A 87 14.19 -0.57 -11.55
N ASN A 88 14.88 -0.06 -10.53
CA ASN A 88 15.66 -0.91 -9.63
C ASN A 88 14.74 -1.71 -8.70
N ALA A 89 13.64 -1.11 -8.22
CA ALA A 89 12.64 -1.81 -7.40
C ALA A 89 11.99 -2.96 -8.18
N VAL A 90 11.51 -2.71 -9.41
CA VAL A 90 10.94 -3.74 -10.29
C VAL A 90 11.96 -4.83 -10.62
N ARG A 91 13.24 -4.45 -10.80
CA ARG A 91 14.32 -5.43 -11.03
C ARG A 91 14.53 -6.35 -9.82
N GLN A 92 14.49 -5.82 -8.59
CA GLN A 92 14.59 -6.65 -7.39
C GLN A 92 13.39 -7.60 -7.27
N LEU A 93 12.16 -7.10 -7.46
CA LEU A 93 10.96 -7.93 -7.45
C LEU A 93 11.06 -9.06 -8.47
N LYS A 94 11.47 -8.76 -9.69
CA LYS A 94 11.71 -9.76 -10.73
C LYS A 94 12.74 -10.82 -10.32
N MET A 95 13.79 -10.43 -9.62
CA MET A 95 14.81 -11.39 -9.13
C MET A 95 14.21 -12.33 -8.08
N LEU A 96 13.42 -11.83 -7.14
CA LEU A 96 12.74 -12.64 -6.13
C LEU A 96 11.76 -13.62 -6.76
N GLU A 97 10.95 -13.17 -7.71
CA GLU A 97 10.04 -14.04 -8.46
C GLU A 97 10.79 -15.14 -9.24
N GLN A 98 11.90 -14.81 -9.87
CA GLN A 98 12.73 -15.79 -10.57
C GLN A 98 13.29 -16.86 -9.63
N ILE A 99 13.69 -16.47 -8.42
CA ILE A 99 14.12 -17.42 -7.38
C ILE A 99 12.96 -18.36 -7.06
N VAL A 100 11.77 -17.84 -6.75
CA VAL A 100 10.60 -18.67 -6.44
C VAL A 100 10.27 -19.58 -7.62
N ILE A 101 10.13 -19.06 -8.84
CA ILE A 101 9.81 -19.84 -10.04
C ILE A 101 10.78 -21.00 -10.25
N SER A 102 12.08 -20.82 -9.96
CA SER A 102 13.08 -21.87 -10.08
C SER A 102 12.93 -23.01 -9.05
N HIS A 103 12.14 -22.79 -7.99
CA HIS A 103 11.84 -23.76 -6.94
C HIS A 103 10.43 -24.33 -7.00
N LEU A 104 9.59 -23.81 -7.90
CA LEU A 104 8.26 -24.37 -8.15
C LEU A 104 8.36 -25.71 -8.88
N ARG A 105 7.35 -26.54 -8.69
CA ARG A 105 7.21 -27.78 -9.45
C ARG A 105 6.93 -27.49 -10.91
N SER A 106 7.18 -28.44 -11.78
CA SER A 106 7.02 -28.26 -13.24
C SER A 106 5.59 -27.94 -13.67
N ASP A 107 4.60 -28.32 -12.86
CA ASP A 107 3.17 -28.07 -13.05
C ASP A 107 2.65 -26.86 -12.26
N GLU A 108 3.49 -26.13 -11.52
CA GLU A 108 3.12 -24.89 -10.82
C GLU A 108 3.48 -23.65 -11.61
N ARG A 109 2.70 -22.58 -11.40
CA ARG A 109 2.90 -21.22 -11.94
C ARG A 109 2.52 -20.19 -10.88
N LEU A 110 2.97 -18.95 -11.03
CA LEU A 110 2.44 -17.80 -10.29
C LEU A 110 1.22 -17.25 -11.01
N TRP A 111 0.16 -16.99 -10.25
CA TRP A 111 -1.08 -16.40 -10.72
C TRP A 111 -0.88 -14.92 -11.00
N PRO A 112 -1.27 -14.38 -12.17
CA PRO A 112 -0.96 -13.02 -12.55
C PRO A 112 -2.05 -12.00 -12.19
N LEU A 113 -3.15 -12.43 -11.55
CA LEU A 113 -4.32 -11.59 -11.29
C LEU A 113 -4.51 -11.35 -9.79
N SER A 114 -5.14 -10.22 -9.45
CA SER A 114 -5.45 -9.86 -8.07
C SER A 114 -6.57 -10.69 -7.46
N MET A 115 -7.58 -11.03 -8.25
CA MET A 115 -8.65 -11.89 -7.76
C MET A 115 -8.15 -13.33 -7.66
N ALA A 116 -8.59 -14.05 -6.62
CA ALA A 116 -8.17 -15.41 -6.36
C ALA A 116 -8.41 -16.37 -7.54
N PRO A 117 -7.55 -17.40 -7.72
CA PRO A 117 -7.67 -18.33 -8.85
C PRO A 117 -8.80 -19.34 -8.67
N GLY A 118 -9.70 -19.42 -9.67
CA GLY A 118 -10.75 -20.43 -9.77
C GLY A 118 -11.82 -20.36 -8.68
N PRO A 119 -12.87 -21.21 -8.72
CA PRO A 119 -13.82 -21.30 -7.64
C PRO A 119 -13.10 -21.85 -6.39
N THR A 120 -12.91 -21.00 -5.41
CA THR A 120 -12.36 -21.34 -4.11
C THR A 120 -13.50 -21.77 -3.21
N TYR A 121 -13.76 -23.06 -3.17
CA TYR A 121 -14.74 -23.60 -2.24
C TYR A 121 -14.22 -23.42 -0.81
N GLN A 122 -15.08 -23.07 0.13
CA GLN A 122 -14.71 -22.80 1.52
C GLN A 122 -13.85 -23.93 2.14
N HIS A 123 -14.15 -25.19 1.84
CA HIS A 123 -13.35 -26.33 2.31
C HIS A 123 -11.95 -26.40 1.67
N ASP A 124 -11.74 -25.86 0.48
CA ASP A 124 -10.42 -25.75 -0.13
C ASP A 124 -9.59 -24.66 0.53
N LEU A 125 -10.22 -23.54 0.94
CA LEU A 125 -9.57 -22.48 1.69
C LEU A 125 -9.10 -22.94 3.06
N GLU A 126 -9.93 -23.69 3.78
CA GLU A 126 -9.56 -24.28 5.07
C GLU A 126 -8.34 -25.22 4.94
N TYR A 127 -8.24 -25.97 3.85
CA TYR A 127 -7.09 -26.84 3.58
C TYR A 127 -5.82 -26.05 3.26
N LEU A 128 -5.94 -24.92 2.56
CA LEU A 128 -4.82 -24.09 2.13
C LEU A 128 -4.32 -23.16 3.24
N GLN A 129 -5.08 -23.02 4.32
CA GLN A 129 -4.79 -22.10 5.41
C GLN A 129 -3.40 -22.31 6.00
N THR A 130 -2.61 -21.23 6.06
CA THR A 130 -1.24 -21.28 6.59
C THR A 130 -1.22 -21.53 8.10
N ALA A 131 -0.41 -22.49 8.56
CA ALA A 131 -0.14 -22.71 9.96
C ALA A 131 1.17 -22.02 10.37
N PHE A 132 1.11 -21.12 11.34
CA PHE A 132 2.26 -20.41 11.87
C PHE A 132 2.79 -21.07 13.15
N THR A 133 4.12 -21.10 13.31
CA THR A 133 4.74 -21.61 14.53
C THR A 133 4.69 -20.62 15.69
N LYS A 134 4.64 -19.32 15.39
CA LYS A 134 4.46 -18.28 16.39
C LYS A 134 2.98 -18.10 16.71
N LYS A 135 2.62 -18.24 17.99
CA LYS A 135 1.22 -18.06 18.46
C LYS A 135 0.63 -16.70 18.11
N TRP A 136 1.45 -15.65 18.11
CA TRP A 136 1.03 -14.31 17.74
C TRP A 136 0.59 -14.22 16.27
N ASP A 137 1.42 -14.73 15.37
CA ASP A 137 1.13 -14.70 13.94
C ASP A 137 -0.13 -15.52 13.63
N GLN A 138 -0.26 -16.69 14.27
CA GLN A 138 -1.46 -17.53 14.15
C GLN A 138 -2.70 -16.82 14.70
N GLY A 139 -2.59 -16.16 15.86
CA GLY A 139 -3.71 -15.44 16.46
C GLY A 139 -4.20 -14.28 15.60
N THR A 140 -3.29 -13.53 14.98
CA THR A 140 -3.64 -12.45 14.04
C THR A 140 -4.31 -13.00 12.79
N HIS A 141 -3.76 -14.07 12.22
CA HIS A 141 -4.31 -14.76 11.07
C HIS A 141 -5.76 -15.26 11.33
N ASP A 142 -5.98 -15.95 12.44
CA ASP A 142 -7.29 -16.48 12.81
C ASP A 142 -8.31 -15.35 13.08
N TYR A 143 -7.83 -14.23 13.67
CA TYR A 143 -8.65 -13.05 13.92
C TYR A 143 -9.10 -12.38 12.60
N LEU A 144 -8.17 -12.13 11.67
CA LEU A 144 -8.49 -11.48 10.40
C LEU A 144 -9.45 -12.32 9.57
N GLY A 145 -9.20 -13.62 9.42
CA GLY A 145 -10.08 -14.51 8.67
C GLY A 145 -11.48 -14.64 9.27
N LYS A 146 -11.60 -14.53 10.61
CA LYS A 146 -12.91 -14.54 11.29
C LYS A 146 -13.65 -13.22 11.10
N LYS A 147 -12.94 -12.10 11.08
CA LYS A 147 -13.52 -10.75 11.02
C LYS A 147 -13.90 -10.36 9.61
N TYR A 148 -12.99 -10.52 8.66
CA TYR A 148 -13.15 -10.05 7.27
C TYR A 148 -13.53 -11.15 6.29
N GLY A 149 -13.34 -12.40 6.67
CA GLY A 149 -13.51 -13.54 5.79
C GLY A 149 -12.24 -13.88 5.00
N ILE A 150 -12.11 -15.17 4.68
CA ILE A 150 -10.90 -15.70 4.02
C ILE A 150 -10.75 -15.12 2.59
N VAL A 151 -11.85 -14.89 1.89
CA VAL A 151 -11.82 -14.42 0.49
C VAL A 151 -11.16 -13.05 0.37
N GLN A 152 -11.34 -12.15 1.34
CA GLN A 152 -10.66 -10.86 1.36
C GLN A 152 -9.16 -11.00 1.62
N GLU A 153 -8.78 -11.87 2.54
CA GLU A 153 -7.38 -12.07 2.94
C GLU A 153 -6.53 -12.74 1.85
N ILE A 154 -7.17 -13.36 0.84
CA ILE A 154 -6.49 -14.02 -0.29
C ILE A 154 -6.45 -13.18 -1.57
N LEU A 155 -6.83 -11.90 -1.53
CA LEU A 155 -6.67 -11.03 -2.68
C LEU A 155 -5.17 -10.76 -2.94
N GLY A 156 -4.77 -10.90 -4.20
CA GLY A 156 -3.42 -10.54 -4.62
C GLY A 156 -3.30 -9.03 -4.88
N ASP A 157 -2.15 -8.45 -4.59
CA ASP A 157 -1.93 -7.02 -4.76
C ASP A 157 -0.46 -6.68 -5.00
N VAL A 158 -0.21 -5.40 -5.28
CA VAL A 158 1.12 -4.80 -5.18
C VAL A 158 1.04 -3.56 -4.29
N HIS A 159 1.85 -3.54 -3.23
CA HIS A 159 2.08 -2.34 -2.45
C HIS A 159 3.36 -1.65 -2.93
N VAL A 160 3.29 -0.34 -3.06
CA VAL A 160 4.44 0.49 -3.41
C VAL A 160 4.82 1.34 -2.20
N ASN A 161 5.95 1.03 -1.59
CA ASN A 161 6.55 1.81 -0.53
C ASN A 161 7.41 2.91 -1.14
N PHE A 162 7.22 4.16 -0.70
CA PHE A 162 7.86 5.34 -1.26
C PHE A 162 8.43 6.23 -0.17
N SER A 163 9.68 6.65 -0.34
CA SER A 163 10.28 7.71 0.48
C SER A 163 11.07 8.70 -0.36
N LEU A 164 10.99 9.96 0.03
CA LEU A 164 11.81 11.03 -0.54
C LEU A 164 13.24 10.94 -0.01
N ASP A 165 14.16 11.52 -0.77
CA ASP A 165 15.53 11.73 -0.30
C ASP A 165 15.53 12.58 0.99
N GLY A 166 16.22 12.10 2.04
CA GLY A 166 16.23 12.76 3.35
C GLY A 166 16.93 14.13 3.35
N GLU A 167 17.91 14.33 2.47
CA GLU A 167 18.57 15.62 2.31
C GLU A 167 17.68 16.61 1.53
N LEU A 168 16.88 16.11 0.58
CA LEU A 168 15.86 16.95 -0.07
C LEU A 168 14.86 17.49 0.94
N ILE A 169 14.32 16.64 1.81
CA ILE A 169 13.40 17.06 2.88
C ILE A 169 14.07 18.11 3.78
N ASN A 170 15.33 17.88 4.16
CA ASN A 170 16.09 18.79 5.01
C ASN A 170 16.28 20.17 4.36
N GLU A 171 16.66 20.20 3.09
CA GLU A 171 16.85 21.46 2.34
C GLU A 171 15.54 22.24 2.19
N ILE A 172 14.44 21.54 1.84
CA ILE A 172 13.12 22.16 1.72
C ILE A 172 12.68 22.74 3.08
N TYR A 173 12.86 21.99 4.18
CA TYR A 173 12.56 22.47 5.53
C TYR A 173 13.31 23.76 5.86
N HIS A 174 14.63 23.75 5.76
CA HIS A 174 15.44 24.89 6.17
C HIS A 174 15.23 26.13 5.31
N ARG A 175 14.95 25.97 4.02
CA ARG A 175 14.79 27.12 3.10
C ARG A 175 13.39 27.71 3.10
N PHE A 176 12.35 26.93 3.40
CA PHE A 176 10.97 27.36 3.17
C PHE A 176 10.03 27.18 4.34
N TYR A 177 10.37 26.34 5.32
CA TYR A 177 9.42 25.94 6.36
C TYR A 177 9.95 25.99 7.80
N ALA A 178 11.20 26.36 8.02
CA ALA A 178 11.79 26.41 9.36
C ALA A 178 11.09 27.40 10.31
N ASP A 179 10.50 28.45 9.77
CA ASP A 179 9.72 29.44 10.56
C ASP A 179 8.29 28.97 10.88
N ARG A 180 7.82 27.90 10.26
CA ARG A 180 6.44 27.40 10.37
C ARG A 180 6.31 26.14 11.17
N TYR A 181 7.32 25.30 11.15
CA TYR A 181 7.34 24.02 11.89
C TYR A 181 8.39 24.06 12.99
N PRO A 182 8.07 23.56 14.20
CA PRO A 182 8.99 23.58 15.35
C PRO A 182 10.31 22.85 15.07
N ASN A 183 10.26 21.80 14.24
CA ASN A 183 11.41 20.99 13.89
C ASN A 183 11.18 20.26 12.54
N ARG A 184 12.25 19.65 12.04
CA ARG A 184 12.23 18.92 10.77
C ARG A 184 11.29 17.70 10.77
N ILE A 185 11.12 17.02 11.90
CA ILE A 185 10.26 15.83 12.00
C ILE A 185 8.79 16.22 11.81
N ASP A 186 8.34 17.30 12.46
CA ASP A 186 6.98 17.79 12.26
C ASP A 186 6.72 18.22 10.82
N PHE A 187 7.68 18.90 10.19
CA PHE A 187 7.60 19.23 8.77
C PHE A 187 7.50 17.96 7.90
N GLN A 188 8.37 16.96 8.13
CA GLN A 188 8.37 15.68 7.40
C GLN A 188 7.04 14.96 7.52
N ASN A 189 6.47 14.89 8.73
CA ASN A 189 5.17 14.28 8.97
C ASN A 189 4.05 14.96 8.14
N HIS A 190 4.00 16.28 8.17
CA HIS A 190 3.02 17.03 7.40
C HIS A 190 3.26 16.94 5.88
N LEU A 191 4.51 16.87 5.43
CA LEU A 191 4.84 16.67 4.02
C LEU A 191 4.33 15.31 3.54
N TYR A 192 4.64 14.23 4.26
CA TYR A 192 4.15 12.89 3.90
C TYR A 192 2.63 12.82 3.98
N PHE A 193 2.02 13.46 4.98
CA PHE A 193 0.57 13.51 5.06
C PHE A 193 -0.05 14.26 3.88
N LYS A 194 0.54 15.39 3.45
CA LYS A 194 0.13 16.10 2.22
C LYS A 194 0.17 15.18 0.99
N LEU A 195 1.24 14.39 0.85
CA LEU A 195 1.36 13.44 -0.27
C LEU A 195 0.28 12.35 -0.20
N ALA A 196 0.00 11.83 1.00
CA ALA A 196 -1.08 10.87 1.22
C ALA A 196 -2.46 11.45 0.87
N GLN A 197 -2.76 12.68 1.32
CA GLN A 197 -3.99 13.39 0.97
C GLN A 197 -4.14 13.59 -0.55
N LYS A 198 -3.07 13.99 -1.22
CA LYS A 198 -3.08 14.17 -2.69
C LYS A 198 -3.29 12.84 -3.40
N PHE A 199 -2.67 11.76 -2.93
CA PHE A 199 -2.91 10.44 -3.48
C PHE A 199 -4.37 10.01 -3.27
N TYR A 200 -4.91 10.16 -2.08
CA TYR A 200 -6.31 9.84 -1.77
C TYR A 200 -7.29 10.54 -2.71
N LEU A 201 -7.07 11.83 -3.00
CA LEU A 201 -7.90 12.59 -3.94
C LEU A 201 -7.81 12.10 -5.39
N TYR A 202 -6.70 11.52 -5.78
CA TYR A 202 -6.44 11.08 -7.14
C TYR A 202 -6.35 9.55 -7.29
N GLN A 203 -6.65 8.78 -6.25
CA GLN A 203 -6.60 7.31 -6.30
C GLN A 203 -7.47 6.71 -7.41
N TRP A 204 -8.61 7.33 -7.69
CA TRP A 204 -9.48 6.93 -8.78
C TRP A 204 -8.78 6.92 -10.15
N LEU A 205 -7.81 7.83 -10.35
CA LEU A 205 -7.04 7.90 -11.59
C LEU A 205 -6.11 6.68 -11.72
N PHE A 206 -5.52 6.23 -10.61
CA PHE A 206 -4.71 5.01 -10.60
C PHE A 206 -5.57 3.78 -10.88
N THR A 207 -6.72 3.66 -10.26
CA THR A 207 -7.68 2.59 -10.55
C THR A 207 -8.13 2.63 -12.02
N TYR A 208 -8.44 3.81 -12.56
CA TYR A 208 -8.84 3.97 -13.96
C TYR A 208 -7.74 3.55 -14.94
N LEU A 209 -6.49 3.95 -14.68
CA LEU A 209 -5.35 3.67 -15.58
C LEU A 209 -4.80 2.24 -15.41
N TYR A 210 -4.69 1.77 -14.18
CA TYR A 210 -3.94 0.56 -13.83
C TYR A 210 -4.77 -0.53 -13.18
N GLY A 211 -6.09 -0.32 -12.96
CA GLY A 211 -6.98 -1.36 -12.48
C GLY A 211 -7.04 -2.53 -13.44
N ALA A 212 -6.89 -3.75 -12.92
CA ALA A 212 -6.76 -4.99 -13.68
C ALA A 212 -7.50 -6.18 -13.05
N SER A 213 -8.51 -5.91 -12.21
CA SER A 213 -9.37 -6.93 -11.60
C SER A 213 -10.86 -6.68 -11.90
N PRO A 214 -11.26 -6.77 -13.21
CA PRO A 214 -12.60 -6.37 -13.63
C PRO A 214 -13.69 -7.38 -13.29
N VAL A 215 -13.36 -8.60 -12.97
CA VAL A 215 -14.29 -9.69 -12.64
C VAL A 215 -13.70 -10.61 -11.57
N SER A 216 -14.58 -11.25 -10.81
CA SER A 216 -14.21 -12.32 -9.87
C SER A 216 -15.31 -13.36 -9.82
N GLU A 217 -14.95 -14.61 -9.56
CA GLU A 217 -15.90 -15.66 -9.27
C GLU A 217 -16.29 -15.68 -7.79
N ASP A 218 -15.36 -15.29 -6.90
CA ASP A 218 -15.57 -15.20 -5.46
C ASP A 218 -15.28 -13.78 -4.98
N MET A 219 -16.27 -13.15 -4.33
CA MET A 219 -16.12 -11.82 -3.73
C MET A 219 -16.29 -11.90 -2.21
N PRO A 220 -15.58 -11.03 -1.44
CA PRO A 220 -15.74 -10.94 0.01
C PRO A 220 -17.19 -10.64 0.41
N HIS A 221 -17.87 -9.84 -0.40
CA HIS A 221 -19.26 -9.43 -0.20
C HIS A 221 -20.06 -9.52 -1.50
N SER A 222 -21.38 -9.59 -1.37
CA SER A 222 -22.29 -9.63 -2.53
C SER A 222 -22.16 -8.35 -3.35
N ILE A 223 -21.89 -8.48 -4.64
CA ILE A 223 -21.92 -7.36 -5.58
C ILE A 223 -23.40 -6.97 -5.80
N PRO A 224 -23.75 -5.66 -5.73
CA PRO A 224 -25.10 -5.21 -6.06
C PRO A 224 -25.51 -5.63 -7.48
N GLU A 225 -26.77 -6.00 -7.65
CA GLU A 225 -27.31 -6.41 -8.97
C GLU A 225 -27.28 -5.30 -10.01
N ASP A 226 -27.28 -4.03 -9.55
CA ASP A 226 -27.25 -2.83 -10.39
C ASP A 226 -25.82 -2.34 -10.73
N LEU A 227 -24.79 -3.02 -10.22
CA LEU A 227 -23.42 -2.68 -10.61
C LEU A 227 -23.15 -3.06 -12.05
N GLU A 228 -22.89 -2.04 -12.88
CA GLU A 228 -22.51 -2.26 -14.27
C GLU A 228 -21.09 -2.87 -14.38
N LEU A 229 -21.03 -4.12 -14.81
CA LEU A 229 -19.78 -4.83 -15.08
C LEU A 229 -19.45 -4.83 -16.57
N PRO A 230 -18.15 -4.91 -16.96
CA PRO A 230 -16.97 -4.97 -16.09
C PRO A 230 -16.54 -3.60 -15.56
N VAL A 231 -16.09 -3.55 -14.30
CA VAL A 231 -15.40 -2.41 -13.71
C VAL A 231 -13.89 -2.52 -13.93
N ARG A 232 -13.13 -1.46 -13.63
CA ARG A 232 -11.66 -1.51 -13.78
C ARG A 232 -10.99 -2.35 -12.70
N SER A 233 -11.47 -2.27 -11.47
CA SER A 233 -10.97 -3.04 -10.33
C SER A 233 -12.07 -3.28 -9.31
N LEU A 234 -12.44 -4.54 -9.12
CA LEU A 234 -13.29 -4.96 -8.00
C LEU A 234 -12.50 -4.92 -6.69
N ARG A 235 -11.20 -5.25 -6.73
CA ARG A 235 -10.37 -5.25 -5.53
C ARG A 235 -10.26 -3.87 -4.90
N CYS A 236 -10.13 -2.81 -5.71
CA CYS A 236 -10.02 -1.42 -5.25
C CYS A 236 -11.37 -0.72 -5.10
N SER A 237 -12.47 -1.47 -5.07
CA SER A 237 -13.83 -0.97 -4.81
C SER A 237 -14.24 -1.29 -3.37
N ASP A 238 -15.35 -0.72 -2.94
CA ASP A 238 -15.98 -0.99 -1.63
C ASP A 238 -16.40 -2.46 -1.44
N TYR A 239 -16.33 -3.26 -2.50
CA TYR A 239 -16.63 -4.70 -2.48
C TYR A 239 -15.38 -5.58 -2.37
N GLY A 240 -14.19 -4.98 -2.43
CA GLY A 240 -12.90 -5.67 -2.41
C GLY A 240 -12.13 -5.49 -1.09
N ASP A 241 -10.97 -4.87 -1.18
CA ASP A 241 -10.05 -4.67 -0.05
C ASP A 241 -10.48 -3.46 0.81
N ASP A 242 -11.44 -3.67 1.71
CA ASP A 242 -12.02 -2.64 2.60
C ASP A 242 -12.15 -3.16 4.03
N ASN A 243 -12.21 -2.23 5.01
CA ASN A 243 -12.48 -2.55 6.41
C ASN A 243 -13.95 -2.86 6.71
N PHE A 244 -14.88 -2.54 5.82
CA PHE A 244 -16.34 -2.75 5.95
C PHE A 244 -16.91 -2.21 7.27
N THR A 245 -16.42 -1.04 7.68
CA THR A 245 -16.88 -0.35 8.89
C THR A 245 -17.75 0.84 8.52
N ASN A 246 -18.74 1.14 9.37
CA ASN A 246 -19.59 2.32 9.18
C ASN A 246 -18.85 3.65 9.37
N GLU A 247 -17.71 3.62 10.04
CA GLU A 247 -16.85 4.77 10.28
C GLU A 247 -15.51 4.51 9.62
N GLN A 248 -14.93 5.52 8.99
CA GLN A 248 -13.69 5.41 8.24
C GLN A 248 -12.63 6.36 8.81
N VAL A 249 -11.37 5.94 8.73
CA VAL A 249 -10.23 6.82 8.98
C VAL A 249 -10.08 7.77 7.80
N THR A 250 -10.16 9.06 8.09
CA THR A 250 -10.17 10.10 7.06
C THR A 250 -8.77 10.68 6.79
N TYR A 251 -8.60 11.34 5.65
CA TYR A 251 -7.40 12.10 5.31
C TYR A 251 -7.64 13.62 5.38
N THR A 252 -8.58 14.07 6.22
CA THR A 252 -8.95 15.48 6.34
C THR A 252 -7.87 16.32 6.98
N SER A 253 -7.26 15.86 8.07
CA SER A 253 -6.09 16.48 8.68
C SER A 253 -5.18 15.44 9.32
N TYR A 254 -3.90 15.81 9.53
CA TYR A 254 -2.92 14.95 10.19
C TYR A 254 -3.39 14.51 11.58
N ASP A 255 -3.79 15.48 12.43
CA ASP A 255 -4.22 15.20 13.79
C ASP A 255 -5.48 14.33 13.83
N GLN A 256 -6.44 14.60 12.95
CA GLN A 256 -7.68 13.82 12.88
C GLN A 256 -7.44 12.39 12.42
N HIS A 257 -6.63 12.20 11.38
CA HIS A 257 -6.29 10.86 10.87
C HIS A 257 -5.74 9.94 11.97
N PHE A 258 -4.79 10.44 12.75
CA PHE A 258 -4.19 9.65 13.82
C PHE A 258 -5.09 9.53 15.07
N ALA A 259 -5.92 10.55 15.35
CA ALA A 259 -6.93 10.44 16.40
C ALA A 259 -7.98 9.38 16.08
N GLU A 260 -8.42 9.28 14.83
CA GLU A 260 -9.34 8.25 14.35
C GLU A 260 -8.72 6.85 14.40
N LEU A 261 -7.47 6.69 13.93
CA LEU A 261 -6.73 5.42 14.05
C LEU A 261 -6.60 4.98 15.50
N LYS A 262 -6.24 5.92 16.40
CA LYS A 262 -6.15 5.65 17.84
C LYS A 262 -7.51 5.26 18.42
N HIS A 263 -8.55 5.97 18.08
CA HIS A 263 -9.92 5.67 18.52
C HIS A 263 -10.33 4.25 18.13
N PHE A 264 -10.08 3.84 16.87
CA PHE A 264 -10.42 2.50 16.41
C PHE A 264 -9.59 1.39 17.06
N MET A 265 -8.35 1.67 17.45
CA MET A 265 -7.56 0.74 18.24
C MET A 265 -8.02 0.67 19.71
N ASP A 266 -8.32 1.81 20.33
CA ASP A 266 -8.75 1.89 21.72
C ASP A 266 -10.14 1.25 21.96
N ASN A 267 -11.04 1.35 20.98
CA ASN A 267 -12.38 0.74 21.04
C ASN A 267 -12.42 -0.71 20.53
N GLY A 268 -11.29 -1.26 20.04
CA GLY A 268 -11.17 -2.63 19.55
C GLY A 268 -11.70 -2.85 18.13
N THR A 269 -12.05 -1.79 17.38
CA THR A 269 -12.39 -1.90 15.96
C THR A 269 -11.19 -2.37 15.15
N TYR A 270 -9.99 -1.84 15.43
CA TYR A 270 -8.74 -2.33 14.87
C TYR A 270 -7.87 -2.95 15.95
N TYR A 271 -7.29 -4.09 15.66
CA TYR A 271 -6.30 -4.73 16.51
C TYR A 271 -4.94 -4.04 16.45
N SER A 272 -4.58 -3.48 15.31
CA SER A 272 -3.35 -2.73 15.09
C SER A 272 -3.48 -1.80 13.87
N MET A 273 -2.54 -0.89 13.69
CA MET A 273 -2.47 -0.03 12.49
C MET A 273 -2.34 -0.82 11.18
N LYS A 274 -1.93 -2.10 11.22
CA LYS A 274 -1.90 -2.96 10.03
C LYS A 274 -3.28 -3.28 9.49
N GLU A 275 -4.30 -3.17 10.32
CA GLU A 275 -5.67 -3.49 9.96
C GLU A 275 -6.39 -2.34 9.25
N PHE A 276 -5.80 -1.18 9.18
CA PHE A 276 -6.32 -0.09 8.37
C PHE A 276 -6.06 -0.36 6.88
N PHE A 277 -7.11 -0.69 6.11
CA PHE A 277 -7.03 -1.02 4.67
C PHE A 277 -7.15 0.20 3.75
N GLY A 278 -6.85 1.39 4.24
CA GLY A 278 -6.84 2.59 3.41
C GLY A 278 -5.86 2.53 2.24
N PRO A 279 -6.11 3.33 1.18
CA PRO A 279 -5.34 3.29 -0.08
C PRO A 279 -3.88 3.73 0.08
N VAL A 280 -3.57 4.47 1.14
CA VAL A 280 -2.21 4.88 1.51
C VAL A 280 -2.05 4.88 3.01
N ARG A 281 -0.98 4.26 3.50
CA ARG A 281 -0.61 4.23 4.91
C ARG A 281 0.65 5.05 5.16
N LEU A 282 0.68 5.74 6.30
CA LEU A 282 1.86 6.45 6.79
C LEU A 282 2.68 5.49 7.67
N ARG A 283 3.90 5.23 7.30
CA ARG A 283 4.71 4.14 7.86
C ARG A 283 6.03 4.61 8.45
N ARG A 284 6.51 3.83 9.40
CA ARG A 284 7.83 4.00 10.00
C ARG A 284 8.58 2.66 10.05
N HIS A 285 9.90 2.70 9.82
CA HIS A 285 10.76 1.52 9.97
C HIS A 285 10.83 1.06 11.42
N ASN A 286 10.82 -0.25 11.63
CA ASN A 286 10.99 -0.88 12.95
C ASN A 286 10.05 -0.34 14.04
N HIS A 287 8.82 0.01 13.66
CA HIS A 287 7.83 0.55 14.57
C HIS A 287 6.89 -0.54 15.09
N ASP A 288 6.58 -0.49 16.39
CA ASP A 288 5.48 -1.29 16.95
C ASP A 288 4.15 -0.78 16.39
N MET A 289 3.44 -1.63 15.67
CA MET A 289 2.18 -1.30 15.02
C MET A 289 1.02 -1.07 16.00
N HIS A 290 1.26 -1.26 17.29
CA HIS A 290 0.32 -0.92 18.38
C HIS A 290 0.65 0.42 19.05
N ASP A 291 1.79 1.06 18.74
CA ASP A 291 2.23 2.32 19.34
C ASP A 291 2.09 3.49 18.38
N ILE A 292 0.88 4.04 18.25
CA ILE A 292 0.62 5.23 17.44
C ILE A 292 1.39 6.45 17.93
N ASP A 293 1.43 6.66 19.23
CA ASP A 293 2.09 7.84 19.83
C ASP A 293 3.61 7.82 19.52
N GLY A 294 4.24 6.64 19.59
CA GLY A 294 5.63 6.48 19.19
C GLY A 294 5.87 6.76 17.71
N ALA A 295 4.91 6.40 16.83
CA ALA A 295 4.98 6.71 15.41
C ALA A 295 4.99 8.22 15.15
N LEU A 296 4.11 8.95 15.82
CA LEU A 296 3.96 10.40 15.68
C LEU A 296 5.22 11.15 16.14
N HIS A 297 5.76 10.80 17.31
CA HIS A 297 6.92 11.49 17.88
C HIS A 297 8.23 11.23 17.16
N LYS A 298 8.39 10.06 16.57
CA LYS A 298 9.63 9.65 15.88
C LYS A 298 9.66 9.97 14.40
N GLY A 299 8.50 10.30 13.82
CA GLY A 299 8.34 10.71 12.43
C GLY A 299 7.96 9.57 11.48
N ILE A 300 7.33 9.96 10.37
CA ILE A 300 6.95 9.07 9.27
C ILE A 300 8.16 8.94 8.34
N ASP A 301 8.57 7.72 8.00
CA ASP A 301 9.72 7.45 7.15
C ASP A 301 9.33 7.22 5.68
N TYR A 302 8.14 6.66 5.42
CA TYR A 302 7.68 6.34 4.07
C TYR A 302 6.15 6.24 3.98
N LEU A 303 5.64 6.24 2.76
CA LEU A 303 4.24 5.96 2.42
C LEU A 303 4.13 4.58 1.78
N GLU A 304 3.12 3.81 2.18
CA GLU A 304 2.75 2.53 1.59
C GLU A 304 1.48 2.74 0.76
N PHE A 305 1.61 2.73 -0.56
CA PHE A 305 0.48 2.83 -1.49
C PHE A 305 -0.04 1.44 -1.81
N ARG A 306 -1.34 1.20 -1.63
CA ARG A 306 -1.97 -0.12 -1.69
C ARG A 306 -2.95 -0.30 -2.85
N ASN A 307 -3.21 0.75 -3.62
CA ASN A 307 -4.25 0.79 -4.64
C ASN A 307 -3.76 0.31 -6.02
N PHE A 308 -2.94 -0.77 -6.04
CA PHE A 308 -2.42 -1.36 -7.28
C PHE A 308 -2.81 -2.83 -7.39
N ASP A 309 -3.56 -3.15 -8.46
CA ASP A 309 -3.79 -4.52 -8.86
C ASP A 309 -2.52 -5.15 -9.43
N LEU A 310 -2.47 -6.48 -9.42
CA LEU A 310 -1.52 -7.23 -10.24
C LEU A 310 -1.87 -7.00 -11.72
N ASP A 311 -0.99 -6.32 -12.44
CA ASP A 311 -1.11 -6.12 -13.89
C ASP A 311 -0.67 -7.40 -14.63
N PRO A 312 -1.60 -8.14 -15.29
CA PRO A 312 -1.27 -9.37 -15.99
C PRO A 312 -0.38 -9.15 -17.21
N LEU A 313 -0.27 -7.93 -17.72
CA LEU A 313 0.59 -7.57 -18.84
C LEU A 313 2.03 -7.25 -18.38
N SER A 314 2.22 -7.01 -17.10
CA SER A 314 3.53 -6.84 -16.48
C SER A 314 4.00 -8.16 -15.87
N ARG A 315 5.24 -8.56 -16.19
CA ARG A 315 5.81 -9.81 -15.65
C ARG A 315 5.82 -9.87 -14.13
N THR A 316 6.05 -8.74 -13.48
CA THR A 316 6.12 -8.61 -12.03
C THR A 316 4.80 -8.19 -11.38
N GLY A 317 3.73 -8.05 -12.17
CA GLY A 317 2.44 -7.53 -11.69
C GLY A 317 2.40 -6.01 -11.54
N ILE A 318 3.52 -5.31 -11.76
CA ILE A 318 3.61 -3.85 -11.84
C ILE A 318 4.77 -3.46 -12.75
N SER A 319 4.62 -2.36 -13.50
CA SER A 319 5.67 -1.83 -14.36
C SER A 319 6.43 -0.68 -13.69
N ASP A 320 7.66 -0.43 -14.13
CA ASP A 320 8.41 0.77 -13.73
C ASP A 320 7.73 2.05 -14.23
N ASP A 321 7.01 2.03 -15.34
CA ASP A 321 6.23 3.17 -15.82
C ASP A 321 5.09 3.54 -14.85
N THR A 322 4.40 2.55 -14.28
CA THR A 322 3.36 2.76 -13.25
C THR A 322 3.94 3.45 -12.01
N ILE A 323 5.10 2.99 -11.55
CA ILE A 323 5.78 3.56 -10.37
C ILE A 323 6.32 4.96 -10.70
N ASN A 324 6.88 5.18 -11.90
CA ASN A 324 7.33 6.50 -12.34
C ASN A 324 6.16 7.49 -12.42
N PHE A 325 4.97 7.05 -12.85
CA PHE A 325 3.78 7.90 -12.85
C PHE A 325 3.37 8.29 -11.43
N LEU A 326 3.40 7.34 -10.48
CA LEU A 326 3.18 7.63 -9.06
C LEU A 326 4.20 8.66 -8.55
N GLU A 327 5.49 8.44 -8.82
CA GLU A 327 6.56 9.38 -8.43
C GLU A 327 6.28 10.80 -8.95
N LEU A 328 6.01 10.93 -10.24
CA LEU A 328 5.74 12.24 -10.86
C LEU A 328 4.52 12.93 -10.24
N MET A 329 3.46 12.18 -9.92
CA MET A 329 2.28 12.71 -9.26
C MET A 329 2.62 13.21 -7.84
N LEU A 330 3.42 12.43 -7.07
CA LEU A 330 3.84 12.81 -5.72
C LEU A 330 4.77 14.03 -5.75
N LEU A 331 5.75 14.07 -6.64
CA LEU A 331 6.64 15.22 -6.82
C LEU A 331 5.88 16.47 -7.24
N ASN A 332 4.91 16.36 -8.15
CA ASN A 332 4.01 17.46 -8.48
C ASN A 332 3.18 17.92 -7.27
N SER A 333 2.82 16.99 -6.39
CA SER A 333 2.06 17.28 -5.17
C SER A 333 2.85 18.11 -4.15
N ILE A 334 4.19 17.96 -4.11
CA ILE A 334 5.06 18.85 -3.33
C ILE A 334 4.96 20.30 -3.86
N LEU A 335 4.90 20.45 -5.18
CA LEU A 335 5.00 21.72 -5.92
C LEU A 335 3.66 22.40 -6.17
N SER A 336 2.56 21.85 -5.69
CA SER A 336 1.22 22.37 -5.98
C SER A 336 0.40 22.60 -4.71
N PRO A 337 -0.39 23.69 -4.66
CA PRO A 337 -1.35 23.93 -3.58
C PRO A 337 -2.44 22.86 -3.57
N PHE A 338 -3.20 22.80 -2.49
CA PHE A 338 -4.45 22.08 -2.46
C PHE A 338 -5.52 22.83 -3.29
N PRO A 339 -6.50 22.10 -3.85
CA PRO A 339 -7.65 22.75 -4.45
C PRO A 339 -8.48 23.49 -3.40
N ASP A 340 -9.09 24.64 -3.79
CA ASP A 340 -9.85 25.49 -2.87
C ASP A 340 -11.06 24.81 -2.22
N ASN A 341 -11.62 23.78 -2.88
CA ASN A 341 -12.78 23.01 -2.40
C ASN A 341 -12.41 21.64 -1.80
N LEU A 342 -11.23 21.55 -1.17
CA LEU A 342 -10.70 20.27 -0.68
C LEU A 342 -11.65 19.56 0.29
N ALA A 343 -12.26 20.30 1.23
CA ALA A 343 -13.19 19.71 2.20
C ALA A 343 -14.44 19.08 1.54
N GLU A 344 -14.96 19.71 0.48
CA GLU A 344 -16.07 19.16 -0.30
C GLU A 344 -15.67 17.88 -1.04
N ARG A 345 -14.45 17.85 -1.58
CA ARG A 345 -13.93 16.68 -2.29
C ARG A 345 -13.71 15.48 -1.38
N PHE A 346 -13.27 15.69 -0.14
CA PHE A 346 -13.16 14.58 0.82
C PHE A 346 -14.53 14.02 1.21
N MET A 347 -15.58 14.87 1.30
CA MET A 347 -16.94 14.41 1.62
C MET A 347 -17.60 13.60 0.49
N VAL A 348 -17.24 13.86 -0.77
CA VAL A 348 -17.79 13.13 -1.94
C VAL A 348 -17.25 11.69 -2.02
N PHE A 349 -16.07 11.41 -1.46
CA PHE A 349 -15.47 10.08 -1.47
C PHE A 349 -15.78 9.25 -0.22
N THR A 350 -16.46 9.81 0.77
CA THR A 350 -16.87 9.12 2.01
C THR A 350 -18.38 8.84 2.06
N GLY A 351 -19.11 9.10 1.04
CA GLY A 351 -20.53 8.80 0.81
C GLY A 351 -20.66 7.91 -0.39
#